data_5cd96b3cd2822baa3be8997dad8dacef
#
_entry.id   5cd96b3cd2822baa3be8997dad8dacef
#
_cell.length_a   1.000
_cell.length_b   1.000
_cell.length_c   1.000
_cell.angle_alpha   90.00
_cell.angle_beta   90.00
_cell.angle_gamma   90.00
#
_symmetry.space_group_name_H-M   'P 1'
#
loop_
_entity.id
_entity.type
_entity.pdbx_description
1 polymer ?
#
loop_
_entity_poly.entity_id
_entity_poly.type
_entity_poly.pdbx_seq_one_letter_code
_entity_poly.pdbx_strand_id
1 'polypeptide(L)'
;MNEAIVTRALVKRYGRHAALDGFTLAVPRGSITGLVGRNGAGKTTWMMTVAGFVRPNSGDVSILSRGPFDAAVHAGRFSILPQDSELPNEGRVRALLVGYGRLQGLSKKAAAQSADALIAAFNLSDKANSPIRALSHGMRKRVAVAQAFLGEPEVVMLDEPLSGLDPVEADRLRAFILSRRERTTIVVSSHQLDDIERLCTHVAFVADGKVERMETLRALTSDTGRVAYTLKAAPPGVAALEAACPGVRLVQEGDVVYAEFGDDLSVDAVNAALLPRLLEFGVLSVHPGRSLSDAYLGGLSLR
;
A
#
# COMPACT_ATOMS: atom_id res chain seq x y z
N MET A 1 -11.84 15.30 -14.63
CA MET A 1 -11.69 14.68 -13.30
C MET A 1 -10.69 13.54 -13.45
N ASN A 2 -9.61 13.55 -12.69
CA ASN A 2 -8.50 12.60 -12.86
C ASN A 2 -8.52 11.50 -11.78
N GLU A 3 -9.72 11.16 -11.28
CA GLU A 3 -9.89 10.14 -10.24
C GLU A 3 -10.35 8.80 -10.86
N ALA A 4 -9.81 7.71 -10.33
CA ALA A 4 -10.19 6.35 -10.71
C ALA A 4 -11.36 5.81 -9.88
N ILE A 5 -11.39 6.15 -8.58
CA ILE A 5 -12.47 5.81 -7.67
C ILE A 5 -12.87 7.09 -6.93
N VAL A 6 -14.17 7.35 -6.83
CA VAL A 6 -14.71 8.42 -6.00
C VAL A 6 -15.83 7.86 -5.14
N THR A 7 -15.73 8.08 -3.84
CA THR A 7 -16.80 7.79 -2.89
C THR A 7 -17.20 9.06 -2.15
N ARG A 8 -18.50 9.28 -1.94
CA ARG A 8 -19.02 10.47 -1.25
C ARG A 8 -19.98 10.06 -0.16
N ALA A 9 -19.68 10.48 1.05
CA ALA A 9 -20.51 10.32 2.24
C ALA A 9 -21.07 8.89 2.41
N LEU A 10 -20.25 7.85 2.13
CA LEU A 10 -20.70 6.46 2.26
C LEU A 10 -21.01 6.14 3.71
N VAL A 11 -22.18 5.58 3.94
CA VAL A 11 -22.59 5.03 5.22
C VAL A 11 -22.87 3.54 5.06
N LYS A 12 -22.27 2.74 5.96
CA LYS A 12 -22.59 1.31 6.09
C LYS A 12 -22.71 0.93 7.55
N ARG A 13 -23.86 0.37 7.90
CA ARG A 13 -24.17 -0.08 9.25
C ARG A 13 -24.41 -1.59 9.27
N TYR A 14 -23.89 -2.24 10.31
CA TYR A 14 -24.19 -3.62 10.69
C TYR A 14 -24.83 -3.58 12.09
N GLY A 15 -26.18 -3.67 12.10
CA GLY A 15 -26.94 -3.41 13.32
C GLY A 15 -26.71 -1.99 13.86
N ARG A 16 -26.18 -1.88 15.07
CA ARG A 16 -25.86 -0.58 15.70
C ARG A 16 -24.45 -0.05 15.35
N HIS A 17 -23.59 -0.89 14.80
CA HIS A 17 -22.22 -0.51 14.46
C HIS A 17 -22.17 0.16 13.08
N ALA A 18 -21.62 1.37 13.00
CA ALA A 18 -21.34 2.06 11.75
C ALA A 18 -19.91 1.70 11.29
N ALA A 19 -19.81 0.80 10.32
CA ALA A 19 -18.52 0.42 9.74
C ALA A 19 -18.00 1.49 8.75
N LEU A 20 -18.91 2.24 8.11
CA LEU A 20 -18.61 3.47 7.36
C LEU A 20 -19.58 4.54 7.84
N ASP A 21 -19.08 5.76 8.13
CA ASP A 21 -19.85 6.86 8.68
C ASP A 21 -19.52 8.19 7.96
N GLY A 22 -20.02 8.31 6.73
CA GLY A 22 -19.73 9.45 5.87
C GLY A 22 -18.40 9.35 5.13
N PHE A 23 -17.92 8.14 4.87
CA PHE A 23 -16.62 7.85 4.24
C PHE A 23 -16.53 8.49 2.86
N THR A 24 -15.63 9.46 2.71
CA THR A 24 -15.40 10.18 1.44
C THR A 24 -13.95 10.06 1.04
N LEU A 25 -13.70 9.52 -0.18
CA LEU A 25 -12.37 9.32 -0.71
C LEU A 25 -12.36 9.46 -2.22
N ALA A 26 -11.37 10.17 -2.75
CA ALA A 26 -11.08 10.25 -4.18
C ALA A 26 -9.69 9.67 -4.45
N VAL A 27 -9.61 8.58 -5.19
CA VAL A 27 -8.35 7.91 -5.56
C VAL A 27 -7.88 8.44 -6.90
N PRO A 28 -6.70 9.10 -6.98
CA PRO A 28 -6.18 9.62 -8.24
C PRO A 28 -5.84 8.50 -9.23
N ARG A 29 -6.06 8.73 -10.53
CA ARG A 29 -5.62 7.80 -11.59
C ARG A 29 -4.11 7.68 -11.62
N GLY A 30 -3.61 6.46 -11.83
CA GLY A 30 -2.17 6.16 -11.89
C GLY A 30 -1.47 6.23 -10.53
N SER A 31 -2.21 6.43 -9.42
CA SER A 31 -1.65 6.38 -8.08
C SER A 31 -1.58 4.95 -7.55
N ILE A 32 -0.65 4.72 -6.62
CA ILE A 32 -0.75 3.65 -5.63
C ILE A 32 -1.19 4.31 -4.34
N THR A 33 -2.43 4.07 -3.93
CA THR A 33 -3.03 4.68 -2.74
C THR A 33 -3.11 3.67 -1.61
N GLY A 34 -2.46 3.96 -0.49
CA GLY A 34 -2.51 3.17 0.73
C GLY A 34 -3.68 3.56 1.62
N LEU A 35 -4.44 2.57 2.10
CA LEU A 35 -5.42 2.75 3.17
C LEU A 35 -4.79 2.32 4.49
N VAL A 36 -4.54 3.26 5.38
CA VAL A 36 -3.92 3.05 6.68
C VAL A 36 -4.94 3.27 7.79
N GLY A 37 -4.96 2.38 8.76
CA GLY A 37 -5.84 2.49 9.92
C GLY A 37 -5.87 1.18 10.72
N ARG A 38 -6.33 1.25 11.96
CA ARG A 38 -6.45 0.09 12.86
C ARG A 38 -7.42 -0.95 12.27
N ASN A 39 -7.35 -2.17 12.80
CA ASN A 39 -8.35 -3.19 12.49
C ASN A 39 -9.74 -2.69 12.91
N GLY A 40 -10.73 -2.89 12.04
CA GLY A 40 -12.09 -2.37 12.26
C GLY A 40 -12.30 -0.91 11.84
N ALA A 41 -11.29 -0.18 11.36
CA ALA A 41 -11.44 1.21 10.92
C ALA A 41 -12.35 1.42 9.69
N GLY A 42 -12.75 0.35 9.00
CA GLY A 42 -13.64 0.41 7.82
C GLY A 42 -12.98 0.16 6.47
N LYS A 43 -11.64 -0.08 6.42
CA LYS A 43 -10.89 -0.29 5.16
C LYS A 43 -11.50 -1.38 4.27
N THR A 44 -11.60 -2.61 4.79
CA THR A 44 -12.19 -3.75 4.07
C THR A 44 -13.65 -3.48 3.69
N THR A 45 -14.45 -2.89 4.60
CA THR A 45 -15.85 -2.55 4.31
C THR A 45 -15.96 -1.56 3.16
N TRP A 46 -15.10 -0.54 3.10
CA TRP A 46 -15.04 0.40 1.98
C TRP A 46 -14.66 -0.30 0.68
N MET A 47 -13.62 -1.13 0.68
CA MET A 47 -13.18 -1.88 -0.50
C MET A 47 -14.30 -2.80 -1.02
N MET A 48 -14.97 -3.52 -0.14
CA MET A 48 -16.11 -4.41 -0.49
C MET A 48 -17.31 -3.62 -0.99
N THR A 49 -17.53 -2.39 -0.47
CA THR A 49 -18.61 -1.51 -0.94
C THR A 49 -18.29 -0.98 -2.35
N VAL A 50 -17.08 -0.54 -2.61
CA VAL A 50 -16.64 -0.10 -3.95
C VAL A 50 -16.79 -1.24 -4.96
N ALA A 51 -16.38 -2.46 -4.58
CA ALA A 51 -16.48 -3.64 -5.45
C ALA A 51 -17.92 -4.19 -5.63
N GLY A 52 -18.92 -3.58 -4.97
CA GLY A 52 -20.32 -4.00 -5.09
C GLY A 52 -20.70 -5.25 -4.29
N PHE A 53 -19.78 -5.83 -3.51
CA PHE A 53 -20.09 -6.96 -2.63
C PHE A 53 -20.94 -6.56 -1.41
N VAL A 54 -20.81 -5.30 -0.98
CA VAL A 54 -21.56 -4.74 0.13
C VAL A 54 -22.34 -3.52 -0.36
N ARG A 55 -23.66 -3.55 -0.23
CA ARG A 55 -24.51 -2.39 -0.54
C ARG A 55 -24.41 -1.37 0.61
N PRO A 56 -24.07 -0.10 0.34
CA PRO A 56 -24.11 0.95 1.35
C PRO A 56 -25.54 1.28 1.78
N ASN A 57 -25.71 1.88 2.96
CA ASN A 57 -26.99 2.41 3.42
C ASN A 57 -27.29 3.76 2.75
N SER A 58 -26.25 4.57 2.50
CA SER A 58 -26.34 5.84 1.77
C SER A 58 -24.97 6.25 1.23
N GLY A 59 -24.95 7.30 0.41
CA GLY A 59 -23.77 7.81 -0.26
C GLY A 59 -23.57 7.22 -1.64
N ASP A 60 -22.56 7.72 -2.36
CA ASP A 60 -22.34 7.42 -3.77
C ASP A 60 -20.96 6.80 -4.00
N VAL A 61 -20.90 5.90 -4.99
CA VAL A 61 -19.66 5.28 -5.51
C VAL A 61 -19.60 5.55 -7.02
N SER A 62 -18.42 5.94 -7.49
CA SER A 62 -18.11 6.01 -8.91
C SER A 62 -16.74 5.42 -9.20
N ILE A 63 -16.68 4.46 -10.11
CA ILE A 63 -15.48 3.79 -10.59
C ILE A 63 -15.24 4.23 -12.03
N LEU A 64 -14.05 4.74 -12.36
CA LEU A 64 -13.67 5.20 -13.70
C LEU A 64 -14.65 6.22 -14.31
N SER A 65 -15.34 7.01 -13.47
CA SER A 65 -16.40 7.95 -13.84
C SER A 65 -17.62 7.28 -14.51
N ARG A 66 -17.87 5.99 -14.23
CA ARG A 66 -18.97 5.18 -14.83
C ARG A 66 -20.03 4.74 -13.84
N GLY A 67 -20.07 5.35 -12.66
CA GLY A 67 -21.00 4.98 -11.58
C GLY A 67 -20.50 3.85 -10.69
N PRO A 68 -21.39 3.27 -9.86
CA PRO A 68 -21.07 2.15 -8.98
C PRO A 68 -20.65 0.91 -9.76
N PHE A 69 -20.10 -0.09 -9.07
CA PHE A 69 -19.69 -1.33 -9.71
C PHE A 69 -20.86 -1.98 -10.48
N ASP A 70 -20.62 -2.24 -11.73
CA ASP A 70 -21.48 -2.99 -12.64
C ASP A 70 -20.58 -3.92 -13.47
N ALA A 71 -20.82 -5.22 -13.42
CA ALA A 71 -20.02 -6.21 -14.11
C ALA A 71 -20.01 -6.02 -15.64
N ALA A 72 -21.12 -5.55 -16.23
CA ALA A 72 -21.20 -5.28 -17.67
C ALA A 72 -20.32 -4.10 -18.10
N VAL A 73 -20.07 -3.14 -17.20
CA VAL A 73 -19.32 -1.91 -17.47
C VAL A 73 -17.85 -2.05 -17.06
N HIS A 74 -17.57 -2.79 -15.98
CA HIS A 74 -16.28 -2.79 -15.30
C HIS A 74 -15.50 -4.12 -15.46
N ALA A 75 -16.08 -5.18 -16.07
CA ALA A 75 -15.37 -6.44 -16.32
C ALA A 75 -14.07 -6.19 -17.09
N GLY A 76 -12.97 -6.79 -16.62
CA GLY A 76 -11.63 -6.64 -17.19
C GLY A 76 -10.97 -5.27 -16.94
N ARG A 77 -11.67 -4.30 -16.34
CA ARG A 77 -11.18 -2.95 -16.06
C ARG A 77 -10.97 -2.66 -14.58
N PHE A 78 -11.71 -3.35 -13.74
CA PHE A 78 -11.67 -3.25 -12.28
C PHE A 78 -11.49 -4.63 -11.70
N SER A 79 -10.61 -4.76 -10.72
CA SER A 79 -10.37 -6.00 -10.01
C SER A 79 -10.15 -5.73 -8.52
N ILE A 80 -10.48 -6.72 -7.69
CA ILE A 80 -10.24 -6.69 -6.25
C ILE A 80 -9.74 -8.04 -5.78
N LEU A 81 -8.81 -8.03 -4.84
CA LEU A 81 -8.42 -9.16 -4.01
C LEU A 81 -8.81 -8.86 -2.55
N PRO A 82 -9.90 -9.45 -2.03
CA PRO A 82 -10.24 -9.38 -0.62
C PRO A 82 -9.22 -10.11 0.26
N GLN A 83 -9.12 -9.72 1.53
CA GLN A 83 -8.15 -10.27 2.49
C GLN A 83 -8.23 -11.80 2.63
N ASP A 84 -9.45 -12.32 2.78
CA ASP A 84 -9.71 -13.75 3.03
C ASP A 84 -10.02 -14.54 1.74
N SER A 85 -9.44 -14.08 0.62
CA SER A 85 -9.62 -14.77 -0.66
C SER A 85 -8.92 -16.12 -0.67
N GLU A 86 -9.69 -17.19 -0.68
CA GLU A 86 -9.19 -18.54 -0.85
C GLU A 86 -9.25 -18.96 -2.33
N LEU A 87 -8.19 -19.63 -2.78
CA LEU A 87 -8.21 -20.31 -4.07
C LEU A 87 -8.98 -21.64 -3.94
N PRO A 88 -9.72 -22.06 -4.97
CA PRO A 88 -10.34 -23.38 -4.98
C PRO A 88 -9.27 -24.44 -4.81
N ASN A 89 -9.60 -25.52 -4.09
CA ASN A 89 -8.65 -26.61 -3.85
C ASN A 89 -8.43 -27.48 -5.10
N GLU A 90 -9.35 -27.42 -6.04
CA GLU A 90 -9.34 -28.18 -7.28
C GLU A 90 -8.74 -27.37 -8.44
N GLY A 91 -8.28 -28.11 -9.46
CA GLY A 91 -7.70 -27.53 -10.65
C GLY A 91 -6.18 -27.30 -10.56
N ARG A 92 -5.65 -26.72 -11.64
CA ARG A 92 -4.22 -26.41 -11.80
C ARG A 92 -4.04 -24.89 -11.91
N VAL A 93 -2.89 -24.38 -11.46
CA VAL A 93 -2.59 -22.95 -11.41
C VAL A 93 -2.91 -22.23 -12.73
N ARG A 94 -2.32 -22.70 -13.84
CA ARG A 94 -2.51 -22.07 -15.16
C ARG A 94 -3.98 -22.13 -15.61
N ALA A 95 -4.61 -23.30 -15.44
CA ALA A 95 -6.01 -23.46 -15.85
C ALA A 95 -6.95 -22.56 -15.06
N LEU A 96 -6.69 -22.37 -13.75
CA LEU A 96 -7.44 -21.46 -12.89
C LEU A 96 -7.30 -20.00 -13.37
N LEU A 97 -6.08 -19.53 -13.57
CA LEU A 97 -5.84 -18.15 -14.01
C LEU A 97 -6.45 -17.89 -15.40
N VAL A 98 -6.32 -18.83 -16.34
CA VAL A 98 -6.99 -18.74 -17.66
C VAL A 98 -8.51 -18.68 -17.48
N GLY A 99 -9.07 -19.50 -16.60
CA GLY A 99 -10.51 -19.48 -16.28
C GLY A 99 -10.96 -18.13 -15.76
N TYR A 100 -10.25 -17.55 -14.81
CA TYR A 100 -10.56 -16.23 -14.27
C TYR A 100 -10.44 -15.11 -15.32
N GLY A 101 -9.39 -15.15 -16.17
CA GLY A 101 -9.28 -14.22 -17.30
C GLY A 101 -10.47 -14.31 -18.26
N ARG A 102 -10.96 -15.51 -18.50
CA ARG A 102 -12.17 -15.73 -19.33
C ARG A 102 -13.42 -15.15 -18.66
N LEU A 103 -13.57 -15.29 -17.35
CA LEU A 103 -14.68 -14.69 -16.60
C LEU A 103 -14.64 -13.14 -16.61
N GLN A 104 -13.44 -12.57 -16.72
CA GLN A 104 -13.26 -11.12 -16.89
C GLN A 104 -13.49 -10.64 -18.33
N GLY A 105 -13.90 -11.51 -19.25
CA GLY A 105 -14.21 -11.17 -20.65
C GLY A 105 -13.05 -11.30 -21.63
N LEU A 106 -11.87 -11.77 -21.21
CA LEU A 106 -10.75 -11.97 -22.12
C LEU A 106 -11.03 -13.10 -23.12
N SER A 107 -10.54 -12.99 -24.34
CA SER A 107 -10.51 -14.12 -25.27
C SER A 107 -9.67 -15.28 -24.72
N LYS A 108 -9.88 -16.52 -25.17
CA LYS A 108 -9.08 -17.68 -24.73
C LYS A 108 -7.58 -17.44 -24.90
N LYS A 109 -7.17 -16.83 -26.02
CA LYS A 109 -5.79 -16.50 -26.33
C LYS A 109 -5.24 -15.43 -25.37
N ALA A 110 -5.96 -14.33 -25.19
CA ALA A 110 -5.56 -13.24 -24.29
C ALA A 110 -5.49 -13.70 -22.81
N ALA A 111 -6.45 -14.51 -22.36
CA ALA A 111 -6.44 -15.08 -21.01
C ALA A 111 -5.23 -15.99 -20.78
N ALA A 112 -4.89 -16.84 -21.77
CA ALA A 112 -3.72 -17.70 -21.69
C ALA A 112 -2.41 -16.88 -21.65
N GLN A 113 -2.27 -15.89 -22.53
CA GLN A 113 -1.10 -15.01 -22.55
C GLN A 113 -0.93 -14.23 -21.24
N SER A 114 -2.03 -13.64 -20.72
CA SER A 114 -2.01 -12.93 -19.44
C SER A 114 -1.65 -13.85 -18.28
N ALA A 115 -2.23 -15.06 -18.23
CA ALA A 115 -1.92 -16.05 -17.20
C ALA A 115 -0.44 -16.47 -17.23
N ASP A 116 0.11 -16.75 -18.43
CA ASP A 116 1.52 -17.17 -18.59
C ASP A 116 2.48 -16.04 -18.17
N ALA A 117 2.19 -14.79 -18.54
CA ALA A 117 2.97 -13.63 -18.15
C ALA A 117 2.96 -13.42 -16.61
N LEU A 118 1.81 -13.56 -15.98
CA LEU A 118 1.69 -13.43 -14.53
C LEU A 118 2.35 -14.61 -13.79
N ILE A 119 2.20 -15.83 -14.25
CA ILE A 119 2.89 -17.01 -13.70
C ILE A 119 4.41 -16.80 -13.70
N ALA A 120 4.96 -16.26 -14.79
CA ALA A 120 6.37 -15.94 -14.88
C ALA A 120 6.76 -14.80 -13.92
N ALA A 121 5.99 -13.69 -13.90
CA ALA A 121 6.25 -12.54 -13.06
C ALA A 121 6.22 -12.88 -11.55
N PHE A 122 5.36 -13.81 -11.15
CA PHE A 122 5.25 -14.29 -9.76
C PHE A 122 6.15 -15.49 -9.43
N ASN A 123 7.09 -15.84 -10.32
CA ASN A 123 8.01 -16.97 -10.14
C ASN A 123 7.29 -18.30 -9.81
N LEU A 124 6.26 -18.60 -10.61
CA LEU A 124 5.43 -19.79 -10.47
C LEU A 124 5.50 -20.70 -11.72
N SER A 125 6.50 -20.49 -12.60
CA SER A 125 6.61 -21.21 -13.90
C SER A 125 6.72 -22.72 -13.72
N ASP A 126 7.49 -23.17 -12.73
CA ASP A 126 7.64 -24.58 -12.36
C ASP A 126 6.37 -25.18 -11.73
N LYS A 127 5.45 -24.33 -11.28
CA LYS A 127 4.17 -24.69 -10.66
C LYS A 127 2.96 -24.47 -11.57
N ALA A 128 3.15 -23.98 -12.78
CA ALA A 128 2.04 -23.67 -13.71
C ALA A 128 1.04 -24.82 -13.87
N ASN A 129 1.53 -26.05 -13.93
CA ASN A 129 0.70 -27.25 -14.06
C ASN A 129 0.45 -27.99 -12.75
N SER A 130 0.90 -27.46 -11.63
CA SER A 130 0.70 -28.07 -10.31
C SER A 130 -0.76 -27.94 -9.86
N PRO A 131 -1.30 -28.92 -9.13
CA PRO A 131 -2.60 -28.81 -8.47
C PRO A 131 -2.54 -27.68 -7.43
N ILE A 132 -3.60 -26.88 -7.32
CA ILE A 132 -3.70 -25.78 -6.34
C ILE A 132 -3.46 -26.27 -4.89
N ARG A 133 -3.99 -27.43 -4.54
CA ARG A 133 -3.82 -28.04 -3.21
C ARG A 133 -2.37 -28.36 -2.85
N ALA A 134 -1.49 -28.50 -3.84
CA ALA A 134 -0.07 -28.81 -3.62
C ALA A 134 0.81 -27.55 -3.42
N LEU A 135 0.23 -26.35 -3.49
CA LEU A 135 0.95 -25.11 -3.28
C LEU A 135 1.12 -24.81 -1.80
N SER A 136 2.28 -24.24 -1.43
CA SER A 136 2.47 -23.63 -0.12
C SER A 136 1.56 -22.43 0.08
N HIS A 137 1.41 -21.96 1.33
CA HIS A 137 0.60 -20.77 1.63
C HIS A 137 1.08 -19.55 0.83
N GLY A 138 2.37 -19.25 0.82
CA GLY A 138 2.94 -18.13 0.05
C GLY A 138 2.74 -18.27 -1.47
N MET A 139 2.82 -19.50 -2.02
CA MET A 139 2.51 -19.72 -3.45
C MET A 139 1.02 -19.48 -3.74
N ARG A 140 0.12 -19.93 -2.85
CA ARG A 140 -1.33 -19.66 -2.98
C ARG A 140 -1.61 -18.16 -2.96
N LYS A 141 -0.99 -17.42 -2.04
CA LYS A 141 -1.12 -15.95 -1.95
C LYS A 141 -0.64 -15.28 -3.23
N ARG A 142 0.50 -15.71 -3.80
CA ARG A 142 1.02 -15.19 -5.08
C ARG A 142 0.06 -15.46 -6.25
N VAL A 143 -0.53 -16.64 -6.34
CA VAL A 143 -1.57 -16.95 -7.35
C VAL A 143 -2.80 -16.07 -7.14
N ALA A 144 -3.23 -15.87 -5.87
CA ALA A 144 -4.36 -15.02 -5.53
C ALA A 144 -4.12 -13.54 -5.91
N VAL A 145 -2.91 -13.02 -5.69
CA VAL A 145 -2.57 -11.66 -6.15
C VAL A 145 -2.46 -11.61 -7.67
N ALA A 146 -1.85 -12.60 -8.31
CA ALA A 146 -1.71 -12.65 -9.77
C ALA A 146 -3.07 -12.55 -10.48
N GLN A 147 -4.11 -13.23 -9.96
CA GLN A 147 -5.46 -13.17 -10.55
C GLN A 147 -6.02 -11.74 -10.61
N ALA A 148 -5.67 -10.87 -9.64
CA ALA A 148 -6.16 -9.50 -9.62
C ALA A 148 -5.61 -8.64 -10.76
N PHE A 149 -4.52 -9.08 -11.40
CA PHE A 149 -3.88 -8.36 -12.51
C PHE A 149 -4.16 -8.98 -13.89
N LEU A 150 -5.04 -9.98 -13.97
CA LEU A 150 -5.40 -10.60 -15.25
C LEU A 150 -6.03 -9.57 -16.20
N GLY A 151 -5.52 -9.52 -17.44
CA GLY A 151 -6.02 -8.61 -18.46
C GLY A 151 -5.60 -7.15 -18.29
N GLU A 152 -4.70 -6.85 -17.36
CA GLU A 152 -4.18 -5.50 -17.08
C GLU A 152 -5.31 -4.49 -16.74
N PRO A 153 -6.06 -4.70 -15.63
CA PRO A 153 -7.15 -3.80 -15.26
C PRO A 153 -6.67 -2.37 -15.03
N GLU A 154 -7.53 -1.39 -15.30
CA GLU A 154 -7.25 0.03 -15.02
C GLU A 154 -7.22 0.34 -13.52
N VAL A 155 -7.97 -0.44 -12.73
CA VAL A 155 -8.04 -0.32 -11.26
C VAL A 155 -7.91 -1.68 -10.62
N VAL A 156 -7.01 -1.79 -9.65
CA VAL A 156 -6.83 -2.99 -8.80
C VAL A 156 -6.89 -2.58 -7.34
N MET A 157 -7.69 -3.30 -6.55
CA MET A 157 -7.76 -3.13 -5.10
C MET A 157 -7.22 -4.40 -4.43
N LEU A 158 -6.31 -4.24 -3.48
CA LEU A 158 -5.63 -5.34 -2.78
C LEU A 158 -5.79 -5.16 -1.27
N ASP A 159 -6.55 -6.03 -0.63
CA ASP A 159 -6.74 -5.98 0.82
C ASP A 159 -5.69 -6.86 1.51
N GLU A 160 -4.76 -6.26 2.27
CA GLU A 160 -3.66 -6.89 2.97
C GLU A 160 -2.83 -7.87 2.10
N PRO A 161 -2.34 -7.45 0.90
CA PRO A 161 -1.71 -8.37 -0.05
C PRO A 161 -0.38 -8.94 0.45
N LEU A 162 0.34 -8.24 1.32
CA LEU A 162 1.65 -8.63 1.83
C LEU A 162 1.58 -9.45 3.12
N SER A 163 0.41 -9.46 3.77
CA SER A 163 0.22 -10.18 5.03
C SER A 163 0.49 -11.69 4.88
N GLY A 164 1.30 -12.23 5.80
CA GLY A 164 1.64 -13.67 5.84
C GLY A 164 2.68 -14.11 4.80
N LEU A 165 3.31 -13.20 4.08
CA LEU A 165 4.46 -13.49 3.23
C LEU A 165 5.77 -13.33 4.01
N ASP A 166 6.77 -14.15 3.64
CA ASP A 166 8.13 -13.90 4.11
C ASP A 166 8.73 -12.64 3.46
N PRO A 167 9.78 -12.04 4.04
CA PRO A 167 10.35 -10.78 3.54
C PRO A 167 10.75 -10.80 2.06
N VAL A 168 11.30 -11.92 1.57
CA VAL A 168 11.76 -12.04 0.18
C VAL A 168 10.56 -12.04 -0.78
N GLU A 169 9.51 -12.77 -0.45
CA GLU A 169 8.28 -12.81 -1.24
C GLU A 169 7.53 -11.47 -1.20
N ALA A 170 7.51 -10.82 -0.03
CA ALA A 170 6.93 -9.49 0.13
C ALA A 170 7.67 -8.45 -0.75
N ASP A 171 9.02 -8.49 -0.79
CA ASP A 171 9.81 -7.59 -1.65
C ASP A 171 9.55 -7.84 -3.14
N ARG A 172 9.42 -9.09 -3.56
CA ARG A 172 9.05 -9.44 -4.94
C ARG A 172 7.67 -8.92 -5.32
N LEU A 173 6.70 -9.09 -4.42
CA LEU A 173 5.35 -8.58 -4.65
C LEU A 173 5.32 -7.05 -4.71
N ARG A 174 6.06 -6.36 -3.82
CA ARG A 174 6.23 -4.89 -3.89
C ARG A 174 6.81 -4.46 -5.23
N ALA A 175 7.91 -5.08 -5.67
CA ALA A 175 8.53 -4.78 -6.96
C ALA A 175 7.55 -4.98 -8.13
N PHE A 176 6.74 -6.05 -8.10
CA PHE A 176 5.70 -6.28 -9.10
C PHE A 176 4.64 -5.18 -9.09
N ILE A 177 4.09 -4.82 -7.93
CA ILE A 177 3.08 -3.75 -7.79
C ILE A 177 3.65 -2.43 -8.32
N LEU A 178 4.88 -2.06 -7.92
CA LEU A 178 5.54 -0.84 -8.39
C LEU A 178 5.73 -0.81 -9.91
N SER A 179 6.00 -1.95 -10.54
CA SER A 179 6.13 -2.06 -12.00
C SER A 179 4.84 -1.76 -12.76
N ARG A 180 3.67 -1.78 -12.10
CA ARG A 180 2.35 -1.55 -12.69
C ARG A 180 1.84 -0.13 -12.54
N ARG A 181 2.50 0.72 -11.75
CA ARG A 181 2.02 2.06 -11.36
C ARG A 181 1.68 2.99 -12.53
N GLU A 182 2.35 2.85 -13.68
CA GLU A 182 2.11 3.71 -14.84
C GLU A 182 0.85 3.33 -15.65
N ARG A 183 0.36 2.09 -15.47
CA ARG A 183 -0.74 1.52 -16.26
C ARG A 183 -2.00 1.27 -15.46
N THR A 184 -1.85 1.06 -14.15
CA THR A 184 -2.92 0.62 -13.26
C THR A 184 -2.98 1.54 -12.05
N THR A 185 -4.16 2.00 -11.70
CA THR A 185 -4.42 2.61 -10.39
C THR A 185 -4.56 1.52 -9.36
N ILE A 186 -3.79 1.58 -8.29
CA ILE A 186 -3.76 0.52 -7.30
C ILE A 186 -4.16 1.08 -5.93
N VAL A 187 -5.06 0.38 -5.24
CA VAL A 187 -5.39 0.65 -3.83
C VAL A 187 -4.91 -0.53 -3.01
N VAL A 188 -4.12 -0.26 -1.99
CA VAL A 188 -3.59 -1.28 -1.07
C VAL A 188 -4.02 -0.94 0.34
N SER A 189 -4.64 -1.88 1.05
CA SER A 189 -4.76 -1.77 2.50
C SER A 189 -3.56 -2.43 3.18
N SER A 190 -3.07 -1.84 4.25
CA SER A 190 -2.12 -2.48 5.17
C SER A 190 -2.27 -1.87 6.56
N HIS A 191 -1.97 -2.67 7.58
CA HIS A 191 -1.76 -2.21 8.93
C HIS A 191 -0.26 -1.94 9.23
N GLN A 192 0.63 -2.31 8.31
CA GLN A 192 2.08 -2.08 8.39
C GLN A 192 2.43 -0.81 7.61
N LEU A 193 2.88 0.22 8.34
CA LEU A 193 3.21 1.52 7.74
C LEU A 193 4.41 1.45 6.80
N ASP A 194 5.37 0.58 7.09
CA ASP A 194 6.56 0.35 6.24
C ASP A 194 6.18 -0.14 4.83
N ASP A 195 5.18 -1.01 4.72
CA ASP A 195 4.69 -1.48 3.43
C ASP A 195 4.08 -0.35 2.61
N ILE A 196 3.30 0.52 3.28
CA ILE A 196 2.67 1.68 2.66
C ILE A 196 3.73 2.70 2.22
N GLU A 197 4.73 2.96 3.07
CA GLU A 197 5.82 3.88 2.76
C GLU A 197 6.65 3.44 1.54
N ARG A 198 6.88 2.13 1.40
CA ARG A 198 7.64 1.58 0.27
C ARG A 198 6.85 1.45 -1.04
N LEU A 199 5.50 1.39 -0.96
CA LEU A 199 4.66 1.12 -2.13
C LEU A 199 3.91 2.34 -2.64
N CYS A 200 3.40 3.18 -1.74
CA CYS A 200 2.34 4.10 -2.07
C CYS A 200 2.85 5.47 -2.51
N THR A 201 2.08 6.13 -3.34
CA THR A 201 2.27 7.55 -3.72
C THR A 201 1.37 8.46 -2.91
N HIS A 202 0.24 7.93 -2.45
CA HIS A 202 -0.77 8.62 -1.65
C HIS A 202 -1.17 7.73 -0.47
N VAL A 203 -1.52 8.37 0.64
CA VAL A 203 -1.96 7.67 1.86
C VAL A 203 -3.25 8.28 2.35
N ALA A 204 -4.27 7.44 2.56
CA ALA A 204 -5.52 7.81 3.21
C ALA A 204 -5.56 7.19 4.61
N PHE A 205 -5.59 8.03 5.63
CA PHE A 205 -5.73 7.61 7.03
C PHE A 205 -7.19 7.41 7.35
N VAL A 206 -7.52 6.23 7.85
CA VAL A 206 -8.89 5.78 8.10
C VAL A 206 -9.06 5.47 9.58
N ALA A 207 -10.04 6.11 10.21
CA ALA A 207 -10.45 5.82 11.59
C ALA A 207 -11.97 5.91 11.71
N ASP A 208 -12.57 5.07 12.52
CA ASP A 208 -13.99 5.08 12.89
C ASP A 208 -14.95 5.19 11.68
N GLY A 209 -14.62 4.50 10.60
CA GLY A 209 -15.42 4.49 9.37
C GLY A 209 -15.34 5.78 8.55
N LYS A 210 -14.33 6.63 8.77
CA LYS A 210 -14.10 7.91 8.06
C LYS A 210 -12.69 7.99 7.51
N VAL A 211 -12.52 8.79 6.48
CA VAL A 211 -11.19 9.26 6.04
C VAL A 211 -10.89 10.52 6.84
N GLU A 212 -9.87 10.47 7.68
CA GLU A 212 -9.45 11.64 8.45
C GLU A 212 -8.66 12.62 7.60
N ARG A 213 -7.74 12.09 6.78
CA ARG A 213 -6.95 12.85 5.82
C ARG A 213 -6.45 11.96 4.69
N MET A 214 -6.18 12.56 3.55
CA MET A 214 -5.48 11.94 2.43
C MET A 214 -4.41 12.89 1.92
N GLU A 215 -3.19 12.40 1.81
CA GLU A 215 -2.04 13.19 1.39
C GLU A 215 -1.12 12.38 0.47
N THR A 216 -0.24 13.07 -0.26
CA THR A 216 0.85 12.37 -0.96
C THR A 216 1.86 11.86 0.06
N LEU A 217 2.44 10.69 -0.19
CA LEU A 217 3.50 10.17 0.67
C LEU A 217 4.64 11.18 0.80
N ARG A 218 5.00 11.85 -0.30
CA ARG A 218 6.00 12.91 -0.30
C ARG A 218 5.66 14.05 0.67
N ALA A 219 4.43 14.52 0.72
CA ALA A 219 4.03 15.58 1.65
C ALA A 219 4.11 15.12 3.11
N LEU A 220 3.82 13.83 3.38
CA LEU A 220 3.88 13.25 4.72
C LEU A 220 5.32 13.03 5.21
N THR A 221 6.22 12.66 4.30
CA THR A 221 7.61 12.29 4.62
C THR A 221 8.62 13.41 4.34
N SER A 222 8.26 14.42 3.53
CA SER A 222 9.08 15.61 3.26
C SER A 222 8.94 16.64 4.37
N ASP A 223 9.29 16.29 5.59
CA ASP A 223 9.63 17.31 6.56
C ASP A 223 11.03 17.81 6.21
N THR A 224 11.10 18.99 5.60
CA THR A 224 12.33 19.59 5.06
C THR A 224 13.37 19.87 6.15
N GLY A 225 12.99 19.74 7.41
CA GLY A 225 13.83 20.01 8.57
C GLY A 225 14.21 18.77 9.38
N ARG A 226 14.16 17.54 8.85
CA ARG A 226 14.50 16.34 9.66
C ARG A 226 15.26 15.30 8.84
N VAL A 227 16.27 14.68 9.46
CA VAL A 227 16.99 13.49 8.96
C VAL A 227 17.11 12.48 10.08
N ALA A 228 16.80 11.22 9.80
CA ALA A 228 16.99 10.10 10.73
C ALA A 228 18.23 9.28 10.33
N TYR A 229 19.10 9.04 11.29
CA TYR A 229 20.30 8.20 11.17
C TYR A 229 20.11 6.95 12.04
N THR A 230 19.96 5.79 11.44
CA THR A 230 19.96 4.51 12.17
C THR A 230 21.39 4.04 12.33
N LEU A 231 21.81 3.74 13.56
CA LEU A 231 23.18 3.41 13.91
C LEU A 231 23.26 1.95 14.38
N LYS A 232 24.44 1.35 14.25
CA LYS A 232 24.74 0.02 14.79
C LYS A 232 24.90 0.05 16.32
N ALA A 233 25.38 1.18 16.84
CA ALA A 233 25.52 1.41 18.27
C ALA A 233 25.06 2.83 18.60
N ALA A 234 24.32 2.97 19.68
CA ALA A 234 23.85 4.27 20.15
C ALA A 234 25.05 5.14 20.61
N PRO A 235 25.14 6.42 20.19
CA PRO A 235 26.15 7.32 20.73
C PRO A 235 25.92 7.55 22.23
N PRO A 236 26.96 7.81 23.02
CA PRO A 236 26.83 8.04 24.46
C PRO A 236 26.10 9.37 24.80
N GLY A 237 25.81 10.18 23.78
CA GLY A 237 25.06 11.43 23.86
C GLY A 237 25.18 12.22 22.58
N VAL A 238 24.24 13.12 22.34
CA VAL A 238 24.15 13.92 21.09
C VAL A 238 24.76 15.33 21.23
N ALA A 239 25.04 15.79 22.44
CA ALA A 239 25.49 17.18 22.68
C ALA A 239 26.79 17.55 21.91
N ALA A 240 27.74 16.63 21.82
CA ALA A 240 28.96 16.86 21.05
C ALA A 240 28.71 16.89 19.53
N LEU A 241 27.71 16.16 19.06
CA LEU A 241 27.27 16.15 17.66
C LEU A 241 26.49 17.43 17.31
N GLU A 242 25.65 17.92 18.22
CA GLU A 242 24.93 19.20 18.07
C GLU A 242 25.90 20.38 17.98
N ALA A 243 26.92 20.41 18.82
CA ALA A 243 27.94 21.46 18.79
C ALA A 243 28.68 21.54 17.44
N ALA A 244 28.71 20.45 16.69
CA ALA A 244 29.37 20.36 15.40
C ALA A 244 28.49 20.78 14.21
N CYS A 245 27.18 20.98 14.44
CA CYS A 245 26.23 21.36 13.41
C CYS A 245 25.28 22.47 13.94
N PRO A 246 25.73 23.74 13.97
CA PRO A 246 24.92 24.85 14.43
C PRO A 246 23.59 24.95 13.68
N GLY A 247 22.49 25.18 14.42
CA GLY A 247 21.14 25.23 13.83
C GLY A 247 20.46 23.87 13.69
N VAL A 248 21.10 22.78 14.10
CA VAL A 248 20.53 21.46 14.14
C VAL A 248 20.31 21.04 15.58
N ARG A 249 19.10 20.59 15.90
CA ARG A 249 18.75 19.93 17.17
C ARG A 249 18.82 18.43 16.97
N LEU A 250 19.48 17.71 17.86
CA LEU A 250 19.57 16.25 17.81
C LEU A 250 18.69 15.62 18.90
N VAL A 251 17.87 14.65 18.49
CA VAL A 251 17.05 13.82 19.39
C VAL A 251 17.48 12.38 19.20
N GLN A 252 17.84 11.70 20.29
CA GLN A 252 18.25 10.31 20.27
C GLN A 252 17.15 9.41 20.82
N GLU A 253 16.74 8.41 20.04
CA GLU A 253 15.77 7.40 20.44
C GLU A 253 16.38 6.01 20.17
N GLY A 254 16.96 5.42 21.21
CA GLY A 254 17.68 4.15 21.09
C GLY A 254 18.91 4.26 20.18
N ASP A 255 18.89 3.52 19.08
CA ASP A 255 19.94 3.48 18.04
C ASP A 255 19.65 4.44 16.87
N VAL A 256 18.60 5.25 16.95
CA VAL A 256 18.25 6.25 15.95
C VAL A 256 18.54 7.66 16.48
N VAL A 257 19.26 8.44 15.69
CA VAL A 257 19.50 9.87 15.94
C VAL A 257 18.73 10.68 14.90
N TYR A 258 17.85 11.55 15.35
CA TYR A 258 17.13 12.49 14.52
C TYR A 258 17.81 13.86 14.55
N ALA A 259 18.10 14.41 13.39
CA ALA A 259 18.55 15.79 13.23
C ALA A 259 17.37 16.66 12.78
N GLU A 260 16.97 17.62 13.57
CA GLU A 260 15.90 18.59 13.29
C GLU A 260 16.53 19.97 13.02
N PHE A 261 16.13 20.63 11.92
CA PHE A 261 16.70 21.91 11.48
C PHE A 261 15.66 22.76 10.73
N GLY A 262 15.92 24.05 10.64
CA GLY A 262 15.05 24.99 9.92
C GLY A 262 15.30 25.02 8.41
N ASP A 263 14.47 25.82 7.70
CA ASP A 263 14.50 25.95 6.23
C ASP A 263 15.80 26.61 5.69
N ASP A 264 16.62 27.15 6.56
CA ASP A 264 17.93 27.74 6.28
C ASP A 264 19.03 26.70 6.03
N LEU A 265 18.78 25.44 6.42
CA LEU A 265 19.71 24.34 6.22
C LEU A 265 19.15 23.31 5.20
N SER A 266 20.03 22.77 4.38
CA SER A 266 19.68 21.65 3.50
C SER A 266 20.05 20.31 4.12
N VAL A 267 19.34 19.24 3.73
CA VAL A 267 19.65 17.84 4.10
C VAL A 267 21.10 17.50 3.79
N ASP A 268 21.62 17.97 2.63
CA ASP A 268 23.00 17.70 2.23
C ASP A 268 24.01 18.39 3.15
N ALA A 269 23.71 19.63 3.58
CA ALA A 269 24.59 20.35 4.52
C ALA A 269 24.63 19.66 5.90
N VAL A 270 23.46 19.22 6.38
CA VAL A 270 23.35 18.47 7.65
C VAL A 270 24.06 17.12 7.54
N ASN A 271 23.89 16.39 6.46
CA ASN A 271 24.58 15.13 6.21
C ASN A 271 26.11 15.34 6.15
N ALA A 272 26.58 16.37 5.45
CA ALA A 272 28.02 16.67 5.37
C ALA A 272 28.63 16.96 6.75
N ALA A 273 27.89 17.57 7.65
CA ALA A 273 28.36 17.87 9.01
C ALA A 273 28.30 16.67 9.97
N LEU A 274 27.24 15.88 9.91
CA LEU A 274 26.96 14.82 10.89
C LEU A 274 27.48 13.44 10.49
N LEU A 275 27.37 13.04 9.20
CA LEU A 275 27.77 11.70 8.76
C LEU A 275 29.21 11.31 9.13
N PRO A 276 30.22 12.16 8.93
CA PRO A 276 31.61 11.78 9.28
C PRO A 276 31.76 11.39 10.76
N ARG A 277 30.97 11.98 11.65
CA ARG A 277 31.00 11.71 13.10
C ARG A 277 30.16 10.51 13.48
N LEU A 278 29.00 10.34 12.81
CA LEU A 278 28.09 9.20 13.04
C LEU A 278 28.65 7.89 12.51
N LEU A 279 29.59 7.93 11.54
CA LEU A 279 30.26 6.73 11.02
C LEU A 279 31.02 5.95 12.10
N GLU A 280 31.50 6.61 13.16
CA GLU A 280 32.14 5.96 14.30
C GLU A 280 31.18 5.01 15.04
N PHE A 281 29.88 5.26 14.97
CA PHE A 281 28.83 4.44 15.57
C PHE A 281 28.23 3.43 14.58
N GLY A 282 28.73 3.38 13.35
CA GLY A 282 28.29 2.47 12.29
C GLY A 282 26.92 2.84 11.74
N VAL A 283 26.87 3.78 10.80
CA VAL A 283 25.61 4.17 10.13
C VAL A 283 25.08 3.01 9.29
N LEU A 284 23.87 2.55 9.61
CA LEU A 284 23.14 1.50 8.89
C LEU A 284 22.25 2.08 7.80
N SER A 285 21.58 3.21 8.08
CA SER A 285 20.73 3.89 7.11
C SER A 285 20.61 5.38 7.42
N VAL A 286 20.29 6.16 6.40
CA VAL A 286 19.97 7.60 6.48
C VAL A 286 18.67 7.83 5.74
N HIS A 287 17.67 8.36 6.43
CA HIS A 287 16.38 8.68 5.86
C HIS A 287 16.09 10.18 6.04
N PRO A 288 16.03 10.96 4.94
CA PRO A 288 15.58 12.34 5.01
C PRO A 288 14.07 12.40 5.25
N GLY A 289 13.64 13.30 6.12
CA GLY A 289 12.22 13.50 6.46
C GLY A 289 11.76 12.66 7.66
N ARG A 290 10.45 12.68 7.89
CA ARG A 290 9.78 11.82 8.86
C ARG A 290 9.42 10.49 8.22
N SER A 291 9.49 9.41 9.01
CA SER A 291 8.85 8.16 8.59
C SER A 291 7.34 8.33 8.55
N LEU A 292 6.65 7.51 7.78
CA LEU A 292 5.18 7.49 7.80
C LEU A 292 4.65 7.14 9.19
N SER A 293 5.40 6.36 9.97
CA SER A 293 5.10 6.03 11.36
C SER A 293 5.10 7.28 12.26
N ASP A 294 6.13 8.14 12.13
CA ASP A 294 6.19 9.40 12.88
C ASP A 294 5.04 10.34 12.49
N ALA A 295 4.74 10.45 11.19
CA ALA A 295 3.64 11.25 10.68
C ALA A 295 2.27 10.75 11.17
N TYR A 296 2.11 9.43 11.32
CA TYR A 296 0.90 8.81 11.84
C TYR A 296 0.72 9.03 13.34
N LEU A 297 1.78 8.81 14.14
CA LEU A 297 1.76 8.98 15.59
C LEU A 297 1.63 10.47 15.99
N GLY A 298 2.31 11.37 15.28
CA GLY A 298 2.20 12.82 15.50
C GLY A 298 0.78 13.34 15.26
N GLY A 299 0.04 12.76 14.32
CA GLY A 299 -1.38 13.08 14.09
C GLY A 299 -2.34 12.56 15.17
N LEU A 300 -1.98 11.47 15.86
CA LEU A 300 -2.77 10.91 16.97
C LEU A 300 -2.55 11.67 18.30
N SER A 301 -1.41 12.33 18.48
CA SER A 301 -1.05 13.06 19.71
C SER A 301 -1.68 14.45 19.81
N LEU A 302 -2.38 14.91 18.77
CA LEU A 302 -3.05 16.22 18.71
C LEU A 302 -4.57 16.14 18.97
N ARG A 303 -5.08 15.00 19.47
CA ARG A 303 -6.49 14.84 19.87
C ARG A 303 -6.66 14.40 21.31
#